data_946fa50a47a08ac5aca9304cc5105d70
#
_entry.id   946fa50a47a08ac5aca9304cc5105d70
#
_cell.length_a   1.000
_cell.length_b   1.000
_cell.length_c   1.000
_cell.angle_alpha   90.00
_cell.angle_beta   90.00
_cell.angle_gamma   90.00
#
_symmetry.space_group_name_H-M   'P 1'
#
loop_
_entity.id
_entity.type
_entity.pdbx_description
1 polymer ?
#
loop_
_entity_poly.entity_id
_entity_poly.type
_entity_poly.pdbx_seq_one_letter_code
_entity_poly.pdbx_strand_id
1 'polypeptide(L)'
;MTDIIADSLTRIRNAAQRRLETTELLHSKMIEAIVAILVEKGYLESYSVEEDGNKKTIKVVLKYDDNGHSVINEIKKISKPGRRIYKGKEEIKRFKNGYGTLIVSTSAGVLPNDEAYKRGTGGEVICSIW
;
A
#
# COMPACT_ATOMS: atom_id res chain seq x y z
N MET A 1 21.10 -1.07 -3.58
CA MET A 1 20.07 -1.99 -3.10
C MET A 1 18.71 -1.58 -3.64
N THR A 2 17.97 -2.51 -4.22
CA THR A 2 16.68 -2.24 -4.83
C THR A 2 15.58 -2.35 -3.78
N ASP A 3 14.72 -1.34 -3.70
CA ASP A 3 13.52 -1.38 -2.85
C ASP A 3 12.31 -1.66 -3.75
N ILE A 4 11.93 -2.92 -3.83
CA ILE A 4 10.83 -3.39 -4.68
C ILE A 4 9.51 -2.76 -4.25
N ILE A 5 9.31 -2.56 -2.96
CA ILE A 5 8.09 -1.94 -2.44
C ILE A 5 8.02 -0.48 -2.89
N ALA A 6 9.12 0.27 -2.72
CA ALA A 6 9.15 1.67 -3.15
C ALA A 6 8.90 1.79 -4.65
N ASP A 7 9.49 0.90 -5.45
CA ASP A 7 9.26 0.89 -6.91
C ASP A 7 7.80 0.63 -7.24
N SER A 8 7.15 -0.29 -6.53
CA SER A 8 5.73 -0.61 -6.73
C SER A 8 4.84 0.57 -6.39
N LEU A 9 5.10 1.25 -5.25
CA LEU A 9 4.35 2.44 -4.87
C LEU A 9 4.54 3.57 -5.87
N THR A 10 5.75 3.72 -6.41
CA THR A 10 6.04 4.71 -7.45
C THR A 10 5.25 4.41 -8.73
N ARG A 11 5.15 3.14 -9.13
CA ARG A 11 4.37 2.74 -10.31
C ARG A 11 2.89 3.09 -10.12
N ILE A 12 2.33 2.83 -8.95
CA ILE A 12 0.94 3.18 -8.64
C ILE A 12 0.76 4.70 -8.70
N ARG A 13 1.68 5.44 -8.07
CA ARG A 13 1.63 6.92 -8.07
C ARG A 13 1.69 7.47 -9.49
N ASN A 14 2.62 7.01 -10.30
CA ASN A 14 2.77 7.48 -11.68
C ASN A 14 1.55 7.15 -12.53
N ALA A 15 1.00 5.93 -12.39
CA ALA A 15 -0.20 5.52 -13.10
C ALA A 15 -1.39 6.40 -12.72
N ALA A 16 -1.55 6.72 -11.44
CA ALA A 16 -2.63 7.58 -10.96
C ALA A 16 -2.48 9.02 -11.52
N GLN A 17 -1.26 9.56 -11.53
CA GLN A 17 -1.00 10.90 -12.06
C GLN A 17 -1.27 10.98 -13.57
N ARG A 18 -0.97 9.92 -14.30
CA ARG A 18 -1.21 9.84 -15.75
C ARG A 18 -2.63 9.38 -16.08
N ARG A 19 -3.45 9.12 -15.07
CA ARG A 19 -4.84 8.67 -15.22
C ARG A 19 -4.95 7.38 -16.04
N LEU A 20 -4.00 6.46 -15.83
CA LEU A 20 -4.03 5.15 -16.46
C LEU A 20 -5.07 4.27 -15.76
N GLU A 21 -5.72 3.39 -16.50
CA GLU A 21 -6.70 2.47 -15.96
C GLU A 21 -6.04 1.39 -15.09
N THR A 22 -4.90 0.87 -15.55
CA THR A 22 -4.20 -0.24 -14.88
C THR A 22 -2.71 -0.02 -14.85
N THR A 23 -2.05 -0.75 -13.94
CA THR A 23 -0.60 -0.87 -13.94
C THR A 23 -0.21 -2.26 -13.46
N GLU A 24 1.00 -2.70 -13.78
CA GLU A 24 1.52 -3.99 -13.34
C GLU A 24 2.67 -3.81 -12.36
N LEU A 25 2.68 -4.66 -11.34
CA LEU A 25 3.72 -4.70 -10.32
C LEU A 25 4.37 -6.07 -10.33
N LEU A 26 5.65 -6.14 -9.94
CA LEU A 26 6.29 -7.42 -9.69
C LEU A 26 5.66 -8.04 -8.44
N HIS A 27 5.35 -9.33 -8.52
CA HIS A 27 4.73 -10.01 -7.39
C HIS A 27 5.74 -10.27 -6.26
N SER A 28 5.30 -10.00 -5.03
CA SER A 28 5.87 -10.55 -3.82
C SER A 28 4.72 -10.68 -2.83
N LYS A 29 4.89 -11.51 -1.81
CA LYS A 29 3.85 -11.67 -0.78
C LYS A 29 3.56 -10.34 -0.08
N MET A 30 4.62 -9.55 0.17
CA MET A 30 4.48 -8.25 0.82
C MET A 30 3.71 -7.27 -0.07
N ILE A 31 4.06 -7.18 -1.35
CA ILE A 31 3.38 -6.27 -2.29
C ILE A 31 1.93 -6.68 -2.47
N GLU A 32 1.65 -7.96 -2.57
CA GLU A 32 0.27 -8.44 -2.68
C GLU A 32 -0.54 -8.06 -1.43
N ALA A 33 0.04 -8.21 -0.23
CA ALA A 33 -0.63 -7.82 1.02
C ALA A 33 -0.92 -6.33 1.06
N ILE A 34 0.03 -5.49 0.62
CA ILE A 34 -0.14 -4.05 0.56
C ILE A 34 -1.27 -3.69 -0.41
N VAL A 35 -1.27 -4.28 -1.61
CA VAL A 35 -2.27 -4.02 -2.63
C VAL A 35 -3.66 -4.43 -2.14
N ALA A 36 -3.77 -5.58 -1.47
CA ALA A 36 -5.04 -6.04 -0.91
C ALA A 36 -5.61 -5.03 0.09
N ILE A 37 -4.77 -4.44 0.94
CA ILE A 37 -5.19 -3.39 1.88
C ILE A 37 -5.64 -2.13 1.14
N LEU A 38 -4.92 -1.74 0.08
CA LEU A 38 -5.30 -0.56 -0.71
C LEU A 38 -6.67 -0.74 -1.37
N VAL A 39 -6.98 -1.94 -1.84
CA VAL A 39 -8.30 -2.25 -2.38
C VAL A 39 -9.37 -2.22 -1.28
N GLU A 40 -9.08 -2.85 -0.15
CA GLU A 40 -10.01 -2.90 0.99
C GLU A 40 -10.35 -1.50 1.50
N LYS A 41 -9.36 -0.61 1.57
CA LYS A 41 -9.54 0.75 2.05
C LYS A 41 -10.08 1.72 0.98
N GLY A 42 -10.33 1.24 -0.23
CA GLY A 42 -10.94 2.04 -1.28
C GLY A 42 -10.00 2.92 -2.07
N TYR A 43 -8.69 2.67 -1.99
CA TYR A 43 -7.70 3.44 -2.76
C TYR A 43 -7.46 2.87 -4.16
N LEU A 44 -7.73 1.59 -4.34
CA LEU A 44 -7.65 0.91 -5.64
C LEU A 44 -8.97 0.22 -5.91
N GLU A 45 -9.31 0.05 -7.18
CA GLU A 45 -10.57 -0.62 -7.57
C GLU A 45 -10.49 -2.13 -7.35
N SER A 46 -9.43 -2.75 -7.84
CA SER A 46 -9.25 -4.20 -7.75
C SER A 46 -7.81 -4.59 -8.09
N TYR A 47 -7.48 -5.84 -7.87
CA TYR A 47 -6.21 -6.41 -8.32
C TYR A 47 -6.38 -7.87 -8.69
N SER A 48 -5.46 -8.38 -9.49
CA SER A 48 -5.37 -9.80 -9.81
C SER A 48 -3.91 -10.21 -9.92
N VAL A 49 -3.63 -11.45 -9.54
CA VAL A 49 -2.29 -12.02 -9.69
C VAL A 49 -2.26 -12.81 -10.99
N GLU A 50 -1.29 -12.51 -11.85
CA GLU A 50 -1.15 -13.16 -13.14
C GLU A 50 0.18 -13.89 -13.22
N GLU A 51 0.17 -15.08 -13.80
CA GLU A 51 1.39 -15.88 -14.03
C GLU A 51 1.56 -16.10 -15.52
N ASP A 52 2.78 -15.86 -16.01
CA ASP A 52 3.17 -16.12 -17.38
C ASP A 52 4.53 -16.82 -17.37
N GLY A 53 4.51 -18.15 -17.50
CA GLY A 53 5.70 -18.96 -17.35
C GLY A 53 6.26 -18.86 -15.93
N ASN A 54 7.49 -18.38 -15.83
CA ASN A 54 8.16 -18.18 -14.53
C ASN A 54 7.93 -16.80 -13.95
N LYS A 55 7.21 -15.93 -14.66
CA LYS A 55 6.98 -14.55 -14.26
C LYS A 55 5.63 -14.43 -13.58
N LYS A 56 5.62 -13.81 -12.41
CA LYS A 56 4.41 -13.56 -11.65
C LYS A 56 4.29 -12.07 -11.40
N THR A 57 3.14 -11.50 -11.77
CA THR A 57 2.88 -10.07 -11.64
C THR A 57 1.54 -9.83 -10.97
N ILE A 58 1.35 -8.61 -10.47
CA ILE A 58 0.08 -8.16 -9.94
C ILE A 58 -0.44 -7.07 -10.86
N LYS A 59 -1.61 -7.31 -11.46
CA LYS A 59 -2.30 -6.28 -12.24
C LYS A 59 -3.20 -5.50 -11.30
N VAL A 60 -3.01 -4.20 -11.26
CA VAL A 60 -3.74 -3.30 -10.36
C VAL A 60 -4.65 -2.41 -11.20
N VAL A 61 -5.91 -2.30 -10.79
CA VAL A 61 -6.88 -1.39 -11.43
C VAL A 61 -7.00 -0.15 -10.55
N LEU A 62 -6.67 1.00 -11.10
CA LEU A 62 -6.69 2.28 -10.41
C LEU A 62 -8.15 2.74 -10.18
N LYS A 63 -8.35 3.60 -9.20
CA LYS A 63 -9.68 4.11 -8.87
C LYS A 63 -9.70 5.64 -8.98
N TYR A 64 -10.73 6.15 -9.64
CA TYR A 64 -10.90 7.58 -9.86
C TYR A 64 -12.28 8.01 -9.39
N ASP A 65 -12.41 9.28 -9.01
CA ASP A 65 -13.70 9.86 -8.64
C ASP A 65 -14.52 10.22 -9.89
N ASP A 66 -15.72 10.75 -9.70
CA ASP A 66 -16.62 11.10 -10.79
C ASP A 66 -16.04 12.19 -11.71
N ASN A 67 -15.07 12.95 -11.23
CA ASN A 67 -14.41 14.00 -12.01
C ASN A 67 -13.13 13.51 -12.68
N GLY A 68 -12.81 12.22 -12.56
CA GLY A 68 -11.62 11.64 -13.16
C GLY A 68 -10.34 11.87 -12.37
N HIS A 69 -10.43 12.35 -11.14
CA HIS A 69 -9.28 12.53 -10.27
C HIS A 69 -8.99 11.25 -9.48
N SER A 70 -7.71 10.94 -9.30
CA SER A 70 -7.34 9.79 -8.47
C SER A 70 -7.84 9.95 -7.05
N VAL A 71 -8.34 8.87 -6.45
CA VAL A 71 -8.73 8.87 -5.04
C VAL A 71 -7.50 8.81 -4.12
N ILE A 72 -6.31 8.52 -4.67
CA ILE A 72 -5.05 8.58 -3.93
C ILE A 72 -4.50 10.00 -4.04
N ASN A 73 -4.39 10.70 -2.90
CA ASN A 73 -3.75 12.01 -2.85
C ASN A 73 -2.24 11.88 -2.70
N GLU A 74 -1.82 10.97 -1.81
CA GLU A 74 -0.40 10.71 -1.58
C GLU A 74 -0.21 9.25 -1.20
N ILE A 75 0.82 8.63 -1.76
CA ILE A 75 1.27 7.30 -1.37
C ILE A 75 2.79 7.36 -1.20
N LYS A 76 3.27 6.98 -0.01
CA LYS A 76 4.65 7.24 0.38
C LYS A 76 5.24 6.07 1.15
N LYS A 77 6.44 5.64 0.74
CA LYS A 77 7.21 4.66 1.49
C LYS A 77 7.80 5.31 2.75
N ILE A 78 7.53 4.75 3.91
CA ILE A 78 8.00 5.29 5.19
C ILE A 78 9.30 4.60 5.62
N SER A 79 9.28 3.27 5.83
CA SER A 79 10.48 2.51 6.13
C SER A 79 11.35 2.33 4.89
N LYS A 80 12.64 2.51 5.03
CA LYS A 80 13.61 2.38 3.94
C LYS A 80 14.67 1.36 4.33
N PRO A 81 15.38 0.75 3.36
CA PRO A 81 16.40 -0.26 3.69
C PRO A 81 17.43 0.22 4.71
N GLY A 82 17.85 1.48 4.62
CA GLY A 82 18.82 2.06 5.55
C GLY A 82 18.23 2.71 6.78
N ARG A 83 16.90 2.77 6.88
CA ARG A 83 16.23 3.45 7.99
C ARG A 83 14.84 2.86 8.19
N ARG A 84 14.76 1.82 9.01
CA ARG A 84 13.47 1.20 9.36
C ARG A 84 12.76 2.03 10.42
N ILE A 85 11.45 2.20 10.27
CA ILE A 85 10.62 2.97 11.19
C ILE A 85 9.65 2.03 11.89
N TYR A 86 9.75 1.97 13.22
CA TYR A 86 8.87 1.15 14.08
C TYR A 86 8.04 2.05 14.96
N LYS A 87 6.78 1.72 15.15
CA LYS A 87 5.88 2.49 16.02
C LYS A 87 5.04 1.54 16.85
N GLY A 88 4.76 1.98 18.10
CA GLY A 88 3.87 1.26 18.98
C GLY A 88 2.41 1.47 18.62
N LYS A 89 1.51 0.68 19.22
CA LYS A 89 0.09 0.71 18.90
C LYS A 89 -0.55 2.08 19.07
N GLU A 90 -0.15 2.84 20.10
CA GLU A 90 -0.74 4.15 20.34
C GLU A 90 -0.33 5.17 19.27
N GLU A 91 0.85 5.01 18.70
CA GLU A 91 1.35 5.91 17.66
C GLU A 91 0.70 5.67 16.30
N ILE A 92 0.10 4.49 16.10
CA ILE A 92 -0.54 4.12 14.83
C ILE A 92 -2.06 4.14 14.91
N LYS A 93 -2.62 4.62 16.02
CA LYS A 93 -4.07 4.64 16.24
C LYS A 93 -4.80 5.36 15.12
N ARG A 94 -4.27 6.51 14.70
CA ARG A 94 -4.83 7.32 13.62
C ARG A 94 -3.73 7.91 12.76
N PHE A 95 -4.04 8.08 11.48
CA PHE A 95 -3.20 8.81 10.55
C PHE A 95 -4.07 9.82 9.82
N LYS A 96 -3.64 11.09 9.77
CA LYS A 96 -4.41 12.18 9.13
C LYS A 96 -5.83 12.28 9.69
N ASN A 97 -5.97 12.20 11.00
CA ASN A 97 -7.28 12.26 11.72
C ASN A 97 -8.28 11.21 11.21
N GLY A 98 -7.79 10.06 10.74
CA GLY A 98 -8.62 8.98 10.24
C GLY A 98 -8.87 9.02 8.73
N TYR A 99 -8.42 10.05 8.04
CA TYR A 99 -8.53 10.12 6.57
C TYR A 99 -7.52 9.26 5.85
N GLY A 100 -6.40 8.98 6.50
CA GLY A 100 -5.34 8.22 5.88
C GLY A 100 -5.17 6.85 6.50
N THR A 101 -4.29 6.06 5.90
CA THR A 101 -3.97 4.70 6.34
C THR A 101 -2.46 4.53 6.39
N LEU A 102 -1.97 3.92 7.47
CA LEU A 102 -0.61 3.40 7.55
C LEU A 102 -0.69 1.90 7.33
N ILE A 103 0.20 1.37 6.52
CA ILE A 103 0.32 -0.08 6.35
C ILE A 103 1.49 -0.52 7.22
N VAL A 104 1.22 -1.44 8.15
CA VAL A 104 2.14 -1.82 9.22
C VAL A 104 2.42 -3.32 9.14
N SER A 105 3.70 -3.69 9.18
CA SER A 105 4.11 -5.09 9.29
C SER A 105 4.19 -5.45 10.76
N THR A 106 3.33 -6.37 11.19
CA THR A 106 3.20 -6.78 12.59
C THR A 106 3.49 -8.27 12.74
N SER A 107 3.56 -8.74 13.98
CA SER A 107 3.67 -10.17 14.25
C SER A 107 2.45 -10.96 13.77
N ALA A 108 1.31 -10.29 13.59
CA ALA A 108 0.09 -10.91 13.08
C ALA A 108 -0.06 -10.74 11.55
N GLY A 109 0.96 -10.22 10.87
CA GLY A 109 0.96 -10.00 9.43
C GLY A 109 0.96 -8.54 9.05
N VAL A 110 0.76 -8.27 7.76
CA VAL A 110 0.70 -6.90 7.22
C VAL A 110 -0.73 -6.41 7.37
N LEU A 111 -0.91 -5.32 8.13
CA LEU A 111 -2.24 -4.82 8.51
C LEU A 111 -2.32 -3.31 8.29
N PRO A 112 -3.52 -2.77 8.03
CA PRO A 112 -3.73 -1.32 8.15
C PRO A 112 -3.66 -0.92 9.62
N ASN A 113 -3.29 0.33 9.88
CA ASN A 113 -3.04 0.80 11.25
C ASN A 113 -4.24 0.63 12.20
N ASP A 114 -5.46 0.85 11.71
CA ASP A 114 -6.67 0.69 12.55
C ASP A 114 -6.84 -0.76 13.00
N GLU A 115 -6.58 -1.72 12.12
CA GLU A 115 -6.66 -3.15 12.46
C GLU A 115 -5.54 -3.55 13.43
N ALA A 116 -4.32 -3.07 13.20
CA ALA A 116 -3.19 -3.33 14.10
C ALA A 116 -3.48 -2.75 15.49
N TYR A 117 -4.05 -1.56 15.56
CA TYR A 117 -4.42 -0.94 16.83
C TYR A 117 -5.47 -1.79 17.57
N LYS A 118 -6.50 -2.26 16.87
CA LYS A 118 -7.53 -3.13 17.46
C LYS A 118 -6.96 -4.42 18.04
N ARG A 119 -5.94 -4.96 17.39
CA ARG A 119 -5.25 -6.17 17.86
C ARG A 119 -4.23 -5.88 18.95
N GLY A 120 -4.05 -4.60 19.32
CA GLY A 120 -3.12 -4.20 20.36
C GLY A 120 -1.66 -4.36 19.98
N THR A 121 -1.32 -4.26 18.70
CA THR A 121 0.04 -4.45 18.22
C THR A 121 0.51 -3.27 17.39
N GLY A 122 1.80 -2.90 17.55
CA GLY A 122 2.49 -2.01 16.65
C GLY A 122 3.38 -2.81 15.71
N GLY A 123 4.28 -2.14 15.02
CA GLY A 123 5.21 -2.81 14.12
C GLY A 123 5.96 -1.84 13.23
N GLU A 124 6.51 -2.37 12.15
CA GLU A 124 7.22 -1.57 11.16
C GLU A 124 6.22 -0.87 10.25
N VAL A 125 6.30 0.46 10.18
CA VAL A 125 5.44 1.25 9.29
C VAL A 125 6.03 1.22 7.89
N ILE A 126 5.39 0.48 7.00
CA ILE A 126 5.88 0.27 5.63
C ILE A 126 5.62 1.50 4.78
N CYS A 127 4.37 1.96 4.75
CA CYS A 127 4.00 3.09 3.90
C CYS A 127 2.76 3.80 4.46
N SER A 128 2.51 4.99 3.91
CA SER A 128 1.32 5.79 4.24
C SER A 128 0.58 6.14 2.96
N ILE A 129 -0.75 6.20 3.08
CA ILE A 129 -1.63 6.54 1.95
C ILE A 129 -2.75 7.45 2.47
N TRP A 130 -3.08 8.44 1.69
CA TRP A 130 -4.28 9.24 1.96
C TRP A 130 -4.78 9.91 0.69
#